data_1539beb78ae31a57ce887af71903c523
#
_entry.id   1539beb78ae31a57ce887af71903c523
#
_cell.length_a   1.000
_cell.length_b   1.000
_cell.length_c   1.000
_cell.angle_alpha   90.00
_cell.angle_beta   90.00
_cell.angle_gamma   90.00
#
_symmetry.space_group_name_H-M   'P 1'
#
loop_
_entity.id
_entity.type
_entity.pdbx_description
1 polymer ?
#
loop_
_entity_poly.entity_id
_entity_poly.type
_entity_poly.pdbx_seq_one_letter_code
_entity_poly.pdbx_strand_id
1 'polypeptide(L)'
;MKSYSDITLKYLKKNKKRTLLTIIGIIISLSLISGVGFLGLSFNEYMYNRAIDNNGDYEFGFSNVDKDVVNILRNDVDLKNVGVFSNVGLGKYVLEDKDENSIYITEQDETYSTKITKTILTEGDYPKNSNELILNNKTKDYLGINLGDNIKLREVQFDE
;
A
#
# COMPACT_ATOMS: atom_id res chain seq x y z
N MET A 1 45.32 46.97 -15.94
CA MET A 1 45.69 45.58 -15.57
C MET A 1 44.64 44.67 -16.16
N LYS A 2 45.03 43.73 -17.05
CA LYS A 2 44.07 42.74 -17.59
C LYS A 2 43.73 41.76 -16.47
N SER A 3 42.45 41.64 -16.14
CA SER A 3 41.97 40.73 -15.09
C SER A 3 42.25 39.27 -15.47
N TYR A 4 42.55 38.41 -14.50
CA TYR A 4 42.72 36.96 -14.70
C TYR A 4 41.53 36.32 -15.43
N SER A 5 40.32 36.83 -15.21
CA SER A 5 39.11 36.41 -15.92
C SER A 5 39.13 36.65 -17.42
N ASP A 6 39.76 37.77 -17.89
CA ASP A 6 39.88 38.08 -19.33
C ASP A 6 40.81 37.08 -20.03
N ILE A 7 41.89 36.69 -19.35
CA ILE A 7 42.84 35.70 -19.89
C ILE A 7 42.18 34.32 -19.98
N THR A 8 41.47 33.92 -18.95
CA THR A 8 40.74 32.65 -18.91
C THR A 8 39.71 32.58 -20.02
N LEU A 9 38.88 33.61 -20.19
CA LEU A 9 37.87 33.68 -21.25
C LEU A 9 38.49 33.60 -22.66
N LYS A 10 39.63 34.26 -22.90
CA LYS A 10 40.35 34.17 -24.18
C LYS A 10 40.89 32.76 -24.42
N TYR A 11 41.41 32.10 -23.40
CA TYR A 11 41.90 30.73 -23.49
C TYR A 11 40.74 29.72 -23.81
N LEU A 12 39.61 29.83 -23.13
CA LEU A 12 38.42 29.01 -23.37
C LEU A 12 37.89 29.21 -24.80
N LYS A 13 37.83 30.46 -25.28
CA LYS A 13 37.40 30.77 -26.65
C LYS A 13 38.39 30.26 -27.71
N LYS A 14 39.70 30.22 -27.44
CA LYS A 14 40.68 29.68 -28.34
C LYS A 14 40.64 28.17 -28.48
N ASN A 15 40.27 27.46 -27.37
CA ASN A 15 40.21 25.99 -27.31
C ASN A 15 38.80 25.47 -27.24
N LYS A 16 37.86 25.96 -28.05
CA LYS A 16 36.42 25.69 -28.00
C LYS A 16 36.05 24.18 -27.91
N LYS A 17 36.71 23.35 -28.75
CA LYS A 17 36.43 21.91 -28.77
C LYS A 17 36.73 21.22 -27.41
N ARG A 18 37.90 21.55 -26.82
CA ARG A 18 38.32 21.00 -25.53
C ARG A 18 37.41 21.49 -24.39
N THR A 19 37.09 22.79 -24.40
CA THR A 19 36.17 23.39 -23.42
C THR A 19 34.79 22.76 -23.49
N LEU A 20 34.25 22.58 -24.71
CA LEU A 20 32.94 21.93 -24.89
C LEU A 20 32.95 20.50 -24.38
N LEU A 21 33.99 19.73 -24.67
CA LEU A 21 34.11 18.34 -24.22
C LEU A 21 34.14 18.25 -22.67
N THR A 22 34.89 19.17 -22.04
CA THR A 22 34.96 19.24 -20.58
C THR A 22 33.60 19.59 -19.95
N ILE A 23 32.89 20.57 -20.53
CA ILE A 23 31.54 20.95 -20.05
C ILE A 23 30.57 19.78 -20.17
N ILE A 24 30.56 19.10 -21.33
CA ILE A 24 29.72 17.93 -21.53
C ILE A 24 30.04 16.82 -20.50
N GLY A 25 31.32 16.57 -20.25
CA GLY A 25 31.74 15.58 -19.23
C GLY A 25 31.25 15.93 -17.86
N ILE A 26 31.32 17.19 -17.44
CA ILE A 26 30.79 17.65 -16.13
C ILE A 26 29.26 17.49 -16.08
N ILE A 27 28.55 17.88 -17.14
CA ILE A 27 27.09 17.76 -17.20
C ILE A 27 26.68 16.30 -17.06
N ILE A 28 27.29 15.39 -17.80
CA ILE A 28 27.00 13.96 -17.75
C ILE A 28 27.27 13.41 -16.35
N SER A 29 28.40 13.76 -15.75
CA SER A 29 28.76 13.29 -14.39
C SER A 29 27.76 13.75 -13.34
N LEU A 30 27.37 15.02 -13.35
CA LEU A 30 26.39 15.58 -12.43
C LEU A 30 25.00 14.97 -12.66
N SER A 31 24.60 14.78 -13.91
CA SER A 31 23.32 14.15 -14.26
C SER A 31 23.25 12.72 -13.77
N LEU A 32 24.33 11.94 -13.89
CA LEU A 32 24.38 10.56 -13.38
C LEU A 32 24.27 10.52 -11.86
N ILE A 33 25.02 11.34 -11.15
CA ILE A 33 24.96 11.38 -9.66
C ILE A 33 23.57 11.77 -9.21
N SER A 34 22.99 12.81 -9.78
CA SER A 34 21.64 13.26 -9.45
C SER A 34 20.59 12.20 -9.80
N GLY A 35 20.70 11.58 -10.99
CA GLY A 35 19.78 10.56 -11.44
C GLY A 35 19.75 9.33 -10.52
N VAL A 36 20.91 8.82 -10.12
CA VAL A 36 21.00 7.71 -9.18
C VAL A 36 20.41 8.07 -7.81
N GLY A 37 20.69 9.30 -7.33
CA GLY A 37 20.13 9.79 -6.08
C GLY A 37 18.59 9.85 -6.10
N PHE A 38 18.01 10.42 -7.15
CA PHE A 38 16.56 10.49 -7.31
C PHE A 38 15.91 9.11 -7.46
N LEU A 39 16.53 8.19 -8.20
CA LEU A 39 16.03 6.81 -8.32
C LEU A 39 16.01 6.11 -6.96
N GLY A 40 17.06 6.28 -6.15
CA GLY A 40 17.12 5.69 -4.81
C GLY A 40 16.00 6.19 -3.89
N LEU A 41 15.77 7.50 -3.87
CA LEU A 41 14.69 8.10 -3.07
C LEU A 41 13.31 7.66 -3.55
N SER A 42 13.05 7.72 -4.86
CA SER A 42 11.78 7.31 -5.45
C SER A 42 11.50 5.83 -5.24
N PHE A 43 12.51 4.97 -5.31
CA PHE A 43 12.36 3.54 -5.05
C PHE A 43 12.00 3.26 -3.59
N ASN A 44 12.66 3.95 -2.65
CA ASN A 44 12.36 3.78 -1.24
C ASN A 44 10.93 4.21 -0.90
N GLU A 45 10.49 5.36 -1.41
CA GLU A 45 9.11 5.84 -1.27
C GLU A 45 8.09 4.87 -1.90
N TYR A 46 8.38 4.37 -3.10
CA TYR A 46 7.55 3.38 -3.77
C TYR A 46 7.41 2.09 -2.95
N MET A 47 8.52 1.57 -2.40
CA MET A 47 8.50 0.36 -1.57
C MET A 47 7.73 0.57 -0.28
N TYR A 48 7.88 1.73 0.36
CA TYR A 48 7.15 2.09 1.56
C TYR A 48 5.63 2.15 1.31
N ASN A 49 5.22 2.89 0.28
CA ASN A 49 3.80 3.00 -0.09
C ASN A 49 3.21 1.64 -0.47
N ARG A 50 3.95 0.82 -1.22
CA ARG A 50 3.51 -0.52 -1.57
C ARG A 50 3.38 -1.44 -0.35
N ALA A 51 4.24 -1.30 0.65
CA ALA A 51 4.12 -2.05 1.89
C ALA A 51 2.83 -1.67 2.64
N ILE A 52 2.52 -0.37 2.72
CA ILE A 52 1.26 0.13 3.30
C ILE A 52 0.05 -0.37 2.53
N ASP A 53 0.07 -0.29 1.21
CA ASP A 53 -1.04 -0.72 0.35
C ASP A 53 -1.34 -2.23 0.49
N ASN A 54 -0.30 -3.05 0.66
CA ASN A 54 -0.45 -4.49 0.76
C ASN A 54 -0.77 -5.00 2.17
N ASN A 55 -0.21 -4.35 3.20
CA ASN A 55 -0.28 -4.85 4.58
C ASN A 55 -1.09 -3.96 5.51
N GLY A 56 -1.34 -2.72 5.13
CA GLY A 56 -1.94 -1.70 5.99
C GLY A 56 -0.90 -0.79 6.64
N ASP A 57 -1.38 0.35 7.13
CA ASP A 57 -0.58 1.42 7.75
C ASP A 57 -0.53 1.21 9.27
N TYR A 58 0.37 0.32 9.72
CA TYR A 58 0.57 0.03 11.14
C TYR A 58 2.05 -0.15 11.47
N GLU A 59 2.42 0.16 12.70
CA GLU A 59 3.79 0.01 13.21
C GLU A 59 4.00 -1.33 13.91
N PHE A 60 2.97 -1.83 14.61
CA PHE A 60 3.04 -3.07 15.37
C PHE A 60 1.79 -3.92 15.14
N GLY A 61 1.97 -5.23 15.10
CA GLY A 61 0.92 -6.22 15.06
C GLY A 61 1.14 -7.28 16.12
N PHE A 62 0.08 -7.63 16.83
CA PHE A 62 0.07 -8.74 17.80
C PHE A 62 -0.91 -9.80 17.31
N SER A 63 -0.53 -11.07 17.39
CA SER A 63 -1.38 -12.20 17.06
C SER A 63 -1.80 -12.96 18.32
N ASN A 64 -2.95 -13.63 18.25
CA ASN A 64 -3.53 -14.42 19.34
C ASN A 64 -3.73 -13.61 20.63
N VAL A 65 -4.32 -12.43 20.50
CA VAL A 65 -4.52 -11.49 21.60
C VAL A 65 -5.94 -11.60 22.13
N ASP A 66 -6.07 -11.78 23.44
CA ASP A 66 -7.37 -11.81 24.12
C ASP A 66 -8.06 -10.44 24.10
N LYS A 67 -9.40 -10.46 24.18
CA LYS A 67 -10.24 -9.24 24.19
C LYS A 67 -9.86 -8.26 25.30
N ASP A 68 -9.42 -8.77 26.46
CA ASP A 68 -9.02 -7.92 27.58
C ASP A 68 -7.76 -7.14 27.27
N VAL A 69 -6.81 -7.76 26.59
CA VAL A 69 -5.57 -7.09 26.13
C VAL A 69 -5.90 -6.04 25.05
N VAL A 70 -6.79 -6.34 24.13
CA VAL A 70 -7.28 -5.36 23.13
C VAL A 70 -7.86 -4.12 23.82
N ASN A 71 -8.67 -4.32 24.88
CA ASN A 71 -9.23 -3.20 25.63
C ASN A 71 -8.15 -2.37 26.35
N ILE A 72 -7.12 -3.01 26.88
CA ILE A 72 -5.96 -2.32 27.47
C ILE A 72 -5.25 -1.46 26.40
N LEU A 73 -4.95 -2.07 25.26
CA LEU A 73 -4.27 -1.36 24.16
C LEU A 73 -5.09 -0.18 23.64
N ARG A 74 -6.42 -0.32 23.53
CA ARG A 74 -7.29 0.78 23.08
C ARG A 74 -7.34 1.96 24.04
N ASN A 75 -7.08 1.73 25.31
CA ASN A 75 -7.05 2.77 26.35
C ASN A 75 -5.65 3.33 26.59
N ASP A 76 -4.63 2.83 25.91
CA ASP A 76 -3.27 3.29 26.01
C ASP A 76 -3.13 4.64 25.28
N VAL A 77 -2.61 5.65 26.00
CA VAL A 77 -2.48 7.02 25.48
C VAL A 77 -1.36 7.19 24.46
N ASP A 78 -0.43 6.24 24.43
CA ASP A 78 0.69 6.26 23.48
C ASP A 78 0.33 5.62 22.14
N LEU A 79 -0.82 4.91 22.07
CA LEU A 79 -1.32 4.28 20.85
C LEU A 79 -2.36 5.15 20.16
N LYS A 80 -2.09 5.54 18.93
CA LYS A 80 -2.98 6.42 18.17
C LYS A 80 -4.23 5.72 17.66
N ASN A 81 -4.06 4.53 17.10
CA ASN A 81 -5.14 3.71 16.54
C ASN A 81 -4.88 2.24 16.88
N VAL A 82 -5.88 1.57 17.38
CA VAL A 82 -5.84 0.12 17.63
C VAL A 82 -6.97 -0.52 16.84
N GLY A 83 -6.62 -1.17 15.74
CA GLY A 83 -7.56 -1.92 14.92
C GLY A 83 -7.47 -3.40 15.21
N VAL A 84 -8.59 -4.09 15.12
CA VAL A 84 -8.70 -5.54 15.33
C VAL A 84 -9.08 -6.21 14.03
N PHE A 85 -8.33 -7.26 13.74
CA PHE A 85 -8.56 -8.17 12.63
C PHE A 85 -8.63 -9.60 13.17
N SER A 86 -9.60 -10.37 12.72
CA SER A 86 -9.72 -11.79 13.03
C SER A 86 -9.92 -12.58 11.74
N ASN A 87 -9.23 -13.71 11.64
CA ASN A 87 -9.50 -14.69 10.59
C ASN A 87 -10.64 -15.60 11.07
N VAL A 88 -11.76 -15.54 10.38
CA VAL A 88 -12.94 -16.37 10.73
C VAL A 88 -12.80 -17.75 10.10
N GLY A 89 -12.20 -17.85 8.93
CA GLY A 89 -11.98 -19.14 8.26
C GLY A 89 -12.23 -19.10 6.76
N LEU A 90 -12.37 -20.29 6.19
CA LEU A 90 -12.63 -20.51 4.76
C LEU A 90 -14.10 -20.85 4.54
N GLY A 91 -14.80 -20.03 3.78
CA GLY A 91 -16.14 -20.34 3.28
C GLY A 91 -16.07 -20.86 1.85
N LYS A 92 -16.87 -21.86 1.52
CA LYS A 92 -17.09 -22.32 0.16
C LYS A 92 -18.43 -21.80 -0.36
N TYR A 93 -18.45 -21.35 -1.57
CA TYR A 93 -19.69 -21.03 -2.27
C TYR A 93 -19.81 -21.91 -3.52
N VAL A 94 -21.04 -22.26 -3.83
CA VAL A 94 -21.38 -23.08 -5.00
C VAL A 94 -22.33 -22.25 -5.86
N LEU A 95 -21.94 -22.01 -7.08
CA LEU A 95 -22.80 -21.49 -8.14
C LEU A 95 -23.18 -22.64 -9.07
N GLU A 96 -24.43 -22.65 -9.57
CA GLU A 96 -25.01 -23.77 -10.31
C GLU A 96 -24.18 -24.24 -11.50
N ASP A 97 -23.31 -23.43 -12.06
CA ASP A 97 -22.47 -23.76 -13.25
C ASP A 97 -20.97 -23.45 -13.08
N LYS A 98 -20.48 -23.29 -11.86
CA LYS A 98 -19.08 -22.97 -11.62
C LYS A 98 -18.46 -23.91 -10.58
N ASP A 99 -17.17 -24.15 -10.72
CA ASP A 99 -16.41 -24.92 -9.74
C ASP A 99 -16.51 -24.34 -8.33
N GLU A 100 -16.46 -25.20 -7.33
CA GLU A 100 -16.40 -24.79 -5.93
C GLU A 100 -15.16 -23.91 -5.69
N ASN A 101 -15.37 -22.70 -5.22
CA ASN A 101 -14.28 -21.81 -4.85
C ASN A 101 -14.34 -21.47 -3.37
N SER A 102 -13.17 -21.31 -2.78
CA SER A 102 -13.04 -20.89 -1.40
C SER A 102 -12.82 -19.40 -1.31
N ILE A 103 -13.46 -18.76 -0.34
CA ILE A 103 -13.22 -17.37 0.04
C ILE A 103 -12.74 -17.31 1.49
N TYR A 104 -11.78 -16.45 1.75
CA TYR A 104 -11.39 -16.13 3.11
C TYR A 104 -12.40 -15.18 3.73
N ILE A 105 -12.87 -15.55 4.92
CA ILE A 105 -13.80 -14.73 5.71
C ILE A 105 -12.99 -14.14 6.85
N THR A 106 -13.01 -12.83 6.94
CA THR A 106 -12.30 -12.08 7.97
C THR A 106 -13.25 -11.12 8.66
N GLU A 107 -13.09 -10.94 9.95
CA GLU A 107 -13.75 -9.91 10.73
C GLU A 107 -12.77 -8.76 10.98
N GLN A 108 -13.23 -7.54 10.77
CA GLN A 108 -12.44 -6.34 10.94
C GLN A 108 -13.28 -5.28 11.67
N ASP A 109 -12.69 -4.62 12.64
CA ASP A 109 -13.35 -3.47 13.23
C ASP A 109 -13.24 -2.21 12.33
N GLU A 110 -14.01 -1.19 12.67
CA GLU A 110 -14.03 0.07 11.92
C GLU A 110 -12.65 0.72 11.86
N THR A 111 -11.88 0.69 12.96
CA THR A 111 -10.54 1.26 13.03
C THR A 111 -9.59 0.54 12.09
N TYR A 112 -9.63 -0.79 12.06
CA TYR A 112 -8.81 -1.58 11.15
C TYR A 112 -9.14 -1.27 9.70
N SER A 113 -10.42 -1.27 9.35
CA SER A 113 -10.90 -1.05 7.98
C SER A 113 -10.64 0.38 7.49
N THR A 114 -10.83 1.39 8.33
CA THR A 114 -10.77 2.80 7.91
C THR A 114 -9.43 3.47 8.12
N LYS A 115 -8.67 3.08 9.16
CA LYS A 115 -7.40 3.73 9.53
C LYS A 115 -6.18 2.91 9.17
N ILE A 116 -6.25 1.59 9.27
CA ILE A 116 -5.11 0.70 9.01
C ILE A 116 -5.09 0.26 7.55
N THR A 117 -6.10 -0.45 7.08
CA THR A 117 -6.14 -0.90 5.68
C THR A 117 -6.66 0.16 4.72
N LYS A 118 -7.30 1.20 5.24
CA LYS A 118 -7.88 2.30 4.44
C LYS A 118 -8.75 1.77 3.30
N THR A 119 -9.56 0.75 3.60
CA THR A 119 -10.44 0.10 2.63
C THR A 119 -11.35 1.13 1.97
N ILE A 120 -11.35 1.18 0.66
CA ILE A 120 -12.19 2.09 -0.12
C ILE A 120 -13.40 1.30 -0.61
N LEU A 121 -14.60 1.69 -0.17
CA LEU A 121 -15.84 1.15 -0.69
C LEU A 121 -16.15 1.81 -2.03
N THR A 122 -16.38 1.00 -3.04
CA THR A 122 -16.83 1.48 -4.37
C THR A 122 -18.34 1.58 -4.45
N GLU A 123 -19.06 0.76 -3.69
CA GLU A 123 -20.51 0.73 -3.61
C GLU A 123 -20.94 0.36 -2.19
N GLY A 124 -22.09 0.89 -1.73
CA GLY A 124 -22.70 0.56 -0.44
C GLY A 124 -22.02 1.22 0.76
N ASP A 125 -22.32 0.68 1.94
CA ASP A 125 -21.83 1.13 3.24
C ASP A 125 -21.05 0.01 3.95
N TYR A 126 -20.32 0.37 5.02
CA TYR A 126 -19.72 -0.63 5.90
C TYR A 126 -20.82 -1.46 6.61
N PRO A 127 -20.60 -2.79 6.80
CA PRO A 127 -21.52 -3.66 7.49
C PRO A 127 -21.88 -3.11 8.88
N LYS A 128 -23.15 -3.11 9.19
CA LYS A 128 -23.70 -2.68 10.50
C LYS A 128 -24.21 -3.86 11.32
N ASN A 129 -24.45 -4.97 10.67
CA ASN A 129 -24.99 -6.18 11.26
C ASN A 129 -24.13 -7.40 10.94
N SER A 130 -24.19 -8.42 11.77
CA SER A 130 -23.40 -9.64 11.64
C SER A 130 -23.71 -10.51 10.42
N ASN A 131 -24.82 -10.24 9.74
CA ASN A 131 -25.23 -10.91 8.50
C ASN A 131 -24.92 -10.10 7.23
N GLU A 132 -24.20 -9.01 7.36
CA GLU A 132 -23.74 -8.19 6.24
C GLU A 132 -22.25 -8.40 6.03
N LEU A 133 -21.80 -8.35 4.79
CA LEU A 133 -20.40 -8.51 4.44
C LEU A 133 -19.97 -7.58 3.30
N ILE A 134 -18.69 -7.33 3.21
CA ILE A 134 -18.05 -6.63 2.10
C ILE A 134 -17.37 -7.68 1.22
N LEU A 135 -17.52 -7.53 -0.08
CA LEU A 135 -16.79 -8.33 -1.07
C LEU A 135 -15.84 -7.44 -1.86
N ASN A 136 -14.71 -7.99 -2.25
CA ASN A 136 -13.89 -7.32 -3.23
C ASN A 136 -14.55 -7.39 -4.63
N ASN A 137 -14.25 -6.40 -5.47
CA ASN A 137 -14.86 -6.28 -6.79
C ASN A 137 -14.63 -7.52 -7.67
N LYS A 138 -13.46 -8.16 -7.58
CA LYS A 138 -13.18 -9.37 -8.36
C LYS A 138 -14.10 -10.53 -7.99
N THR A 139 -14.35 -10.72 -6.69
CA THR A 139 -15.27 -11.75 -6.20
C THR A 139 -16.71 -11.41 -6.58
N LYS A 140 -17.13 -10.13 -6.46
CA LYS A 140 -18.43 -9.66 -6.91
C LYS A 140 -18.67 -9.98 -8.38
N ASP A 141 -17.71 -9.61 -9.25
CA ASP A 141 -17.81 -9.83 -10.70
C ASP A 141 -17.81 -11.32 -11.04
N TYR A 142 -16.96 -12.11 -10.36
CA TYR A 142 -16.91 -13.56 -10.57
C TYR A 142 -18.21 -14.26 -10.20
N LEU A 143 -18.83 -13.85 -9.09
CA LEU A 143 -20.11 -14.39 -8.62
C LEU A 143 -21.30 -13.88 -9.43
N GLY A 144 -21.16 -12.74 -10.12
CA GLY A 144 -22.23 -12.09 -10.87
C GLY A 144 -23.33 -11.54 -9.96
N ILE A 145 -22.98 -11.10 -8.77
CA ILE A 145 -23.92 -10.59 -7.74
C ILE A 145 -23.84 -9.07 -7.65
N ASN A 146 -24.88 -8.47 -7.12
CA ASN A 146 -25.02 -7.04 -6.93
C ASN A 146 -25.13 -6.68 -5.45
N LEU A 147 -24.98 -5.39 -5.15
CA LEU A 147 -25.21 -4.87 -3.81
C LEU A 147 -26.62 -5.20 -3.33
N GLY A 148 -26.72 -5.78 -2.13
CA GLY A 148 -27.98 -6.20 -1.53
C GLY A 148 -28.39 -7.66 -1.80
N ASP A 149 -27.66 -8.36 -2.65
CA ASP A 149 -27.90 -9.79 -2.89
C ASP A 149 -27.42 -10.63 -1.70
N ASN A 150 -28.02 -11.82 -1.54
CA ASN A 150 -27.63 -12.76 -0.50
C ASN A 150 -26.68 -13.83 -1.03
N ILE A 151 -25.61 -14.08 -0.29
CA ILE A 151 -24.68 -15.17 -0.55
C ILE A 151 -24.94 -16.31 0.45
N LYS A 152 -25.00 -17.53 -0.06
CA LYS A 152 -24.99 -18.74 0.78
C LYS A 152 -23.60 -19.34 0.78
N LEU A 153 -22.99 -19.38 1.94
CA LEU A 153 -21.71 -20.07 2.16
C LEU A 153 -22.00 -21.49 2.65
N ARG A 154 -21.32 -22.46 2.08
CA ARG A 154 -21.29 -23.85 2.55
C ARG A 154 -19.94 -24.11 3.18
N GLU A 155 -19.93 -24.93 4.21
CA GLU A 155 -18.71 -25.37 4.90
C GLU A 155 -17.78 -24.21 5.25
N VAL A 156 -18.04 -23.56 6.37
CA VAL A 156 -17.11 -22.62 6.98
C VAL A 156 -16.16 -23.45 7.86
N GLN A 157 -14.90 -23.56 7.47
CA GLN A 157 -13.85 -24.10 8.33
C GLN A 157 -13.29 -22.93 9.16
N PHE A 158 -13.44 -23.03 10.46
CA PHE A 158 -12.86 -22.08 11.40
C PHE A 158 -11.40 -22.49 11.64
N ASP A 159 -10.48 -21.54 11.58
CA ASP A 159 -9.13 -21.74 12.08
C ASP A 159 -9.19 -21.74 13.62
N GLU A 160 -8.78 -22.88 14.24
CA GLU A 160 -8.64 -23.00 15.70
C GLU A 160 -7.41 -22.23 16.23
#